data_9693a4633fa4ddabec5fdda20f59c439
#
_entry.id   9693a4633fa4ddabec5fdda20f59c439
#
_cell.length_a   1.000
_cell.length_b   1.000
_cell.length_c   1.000
_cell.angle_alpha   90.00
_cell.angle_beta   90.00
_cell.angle_gamma   90.00
#
_symmetry.space_group_name_H-M   'P 1'
#
loop_
_entity.id
_entity.type
_entity.pdbx_description
1 polymer ?
#
loop_
_entity_poly.entity_id
_entity_poly.type
_entity_poly.pdbx_seq_one_letter_code
_entity_poly.pdbx_strand_id
1 'polypeptide(L)'
;MDDFDIMTCGDQKYFTFLKIFEKYKNNGRFSLETYKRGAFYKLKDNNHYILNKDESKSEIDIDIFPLDYYDDVKKVDFLNGYLELSKDRSSVWRKWKTHFKREIHLKILSNSFFKKRFISKTKGPYIGRGVETGFKIKLNPVEKFFPLTEIEFEDKKYKAPKDYDSFLTSLYGDYMTPPKNPAPLHHKHIKDIIKIEK
;
A
#
# COMPACT_ATOMS: atom_id res chain seq x y z
N MET A 1 -12.32 -10.65 4.73
CA MET A 1 -11.08 -10.97 4.00
C MET A 1 -10.29 -9.70 4.02
N ASP A 2 -9.23 -9.67 4.79
CA ASP A 2 -8.47 -8.44 4.99
C ASP A 2 -7.64 -8.15 3.75
N ASP A 3 -7.45 -6.86 3.45
CA ASP A 3 -6.61 -6.43 2.32
C ASP A 3 -5.18 -6.92 2.55
N PHE A 4 -4.74 -7.89 1.75
CA PHE A 4 -3.36 -8.35 1.81
C PHE A 4 -2.47 -7.40 1.02
N ASP A 5 -1.66 -6.64 1.73
CA ASP A 5 -0.69 -5.74 1.11
C ASP A 5 0.59 -6.50 0.73
N ILE A 6 0.94 -6.50 -0.55
CA ILE A 6 2.25 -6.96 -1.02
C ILE A 6 3.15 -5.75 -1.21
N MET A 7 4.35 -5.81 -0.63
CA MET A 7 5.32 -4.73 -0.73
C MET A 7 6.51 -5.13 -1.61
N THR A 8 6.87 -4.27 -2.54
CA THR A 8 8.05 -4.43 -3.40
C THR A 8 9.07 -3.36 -3.08
N CYS A 9 10.35 -3.72 -3.00
CA CYS A 9 11.41 -2.79 -2.60
C CYS A 9 12.32 -2.42 -3.77
N GLY A 10 12.44 -1.12 -4.02
CA GLY A 10 13.29 -0.51 -5.03
C GLY A 10 12.78 -0.67 -6.47
N ASP A 11 13.14 0.27 -7.33
CA ASP A 11 12.68 0.30 -8.73
C ASP A 11 12.97 -1.01 -9.48
N GLN A 12 14.15 -1.61 -9.25
CA GLN A 12 14.57 -2.82 -9.97
C GLN A 12 13.72 -4.06 -9.60
N LYS A 13 13.34 -4.21 -8.34
CA LYS A 13 12.49 -5.34 -7.88
C LYS A 13 11.05 -5.15 -8.33
N TYR A 14 10.60 -3.92 -8.39
CA TYR A 14 9.29 -3.55 -8.90
C TYR A 14 9.15 -3.86 -10.39
N PHE A 15 10.16 -3.50 -11.21
CA PHE A 15 10.23 -3.92 -12.61
C PHE A 15 10.28 -5.44 -12.76
N THR A 16 10.99 -6.14 -11.89
CA THR A 16 11.03 -7.61 -11.91
C THR A 16 9.66 -8.19 -11.59
N PHE A 17 8.94 -7.65 -10.61
CA PHE A 17 7.56 -8.04 -10.30
C PHE A 17 6.65 -7.85 -11.51
N LEU A 18 6.68 -6.69 -12.16
CA LEU A 18 5.86 -6.42 -13.34
C LEU A 18 6.17 -7.38 -14.49
N LYS A 19 7.44 -7.69 -14.74
CA LYS A 19 7.85 -8.69 -15.76
C LYS A 19 7.33 -10.10 -15.44
N ILE A 20 7.42 -10.50 -14.16
CA ILE A 20 6.89 -11.79 -13.71
C ILE A 20 5.38 -11.80 -13.90
N PHE A 21 4.69 -10.74 -13.47
CA PHE A 21 3.25 -10.64 -13.64
C PHE A 21 2.83 -10.71 -15.11
N GLU A 22 3.50 -9.96 -15.99
CA GLU A 22 3.26 -10.00 -17.45
C GLU A 22 3.39 -11.41 -18.02
N LYS A 23 4.33 -12.22 -17.51
CA LYS A 23 4.49 -13.62 -17.91
C LYS A 23 3.30 -14.50 -17.50
N TYR A 24 2.67 -14.22 -16.35
CA TYR A 24 1.60 -15.05 -15.78
C TYR A 24 0.19 -14.50 -16.00
N LYS A 25 0.01 -13.24 -16.45
CA LYS A 25 -1.30 -12.61 -16.66
C LYS A 25 -2.15 -13.34 -17.74
N ASN A 26 -1.50 -14.06 -18.66
CA ASN A 26 -2.16 -14.73 -19.78
C ASN A 26 -3.14 -15.83 -19.37
N ASN A 27 -3.16 -16.24 -18.09
CA ASN A 27 -4.15 -17.20 -17.58
C ASN A 27 -5.55 -16.60 -17.41
N GLY A 28 -5.72 -15.28 -17.67
CA GLY A 28 -7.01 -14.59 -17.62
C GLY A 28 -7.65 -14.47 -16.22
N ARG A 29 -7.13 -15.22 -15.23
CA ARG A 29 -7.66 -15.20 -13.87
C ARG A 29 -7.33 -13.91 -13.14
N PHE A 30 -6.11 -13.41 -13.28
CA PHE A 30 -5.66 -12.22 -12.58
C PHE A 30 -5.38 -11.07 -13.55
N SER A 31 -5.73 -9.85 -13.15
CA SER A 31 -5.35 -8.62 -13.82
C SER A 31 -4.64 -7.68 -12.86
N LEU A 32 -3.73 -6.87 -13.41
CA LEU A 32 -3.00 -5.86 -12.65
C LEU A 32 -3.43 -4.48 -13.12
N GLU A 33 -4.01 -3.72 -12.22
CA GLU A 33 -4.46 -2.35 -12.49
C GLU A 33 -3.61 -1.34 -11.73
N THR A 34 -3.36 -0.20 -12.35
CA THR A 34 -2.74 0.92 -11.66
C THR A 34 -3.79 1.70 -10.89
N TYR A 35 -3.51 1.99 -9.63
CA TYR A 35 -4.38 2.78 -8.78
C TYR A 35 -3.76 4.15 -8.49
N LYS A 36 -4.61 5.17 -8.34
CA LYS A 36 -4.19 6.55 -8.04
C LYS A 36 -3.01 7.04 -8.90
N ARG A 37 -3.15 6.94 -10.23
CA ARG A 37 -2.13 7.41 -11.20
C ARG A 37 -0.77 6.72 -11.09
N GLY A 38 -0.77 5.43 -10.78
CA GLY A 38 0.45 4.63 -10.67
C GLY A 38 1.12 4.70 -9.29
N ALA A 39 0.43 5.20 -8.27
CA ALA A 39 0.96 5.23 -6.91
C ALA A 39 1.17 3.83 -6.33
N PHE A 40 0.35 2.88 -6.71
CA PHE A 40 0.47 1.45 -6.40
C PHE A 40 -0.35 0.63 -7.38
N TYR A 41 -0.21 -0.69 -7.33
CA TYR A 41 -0.97 -1.60 -8.18
C TYR A 41 -1.99 -2.38 -7.37
N LYS A 42 -3.08 -2.77 -8.04
CA LYS A 42 -4.07 -3.71 -7.54
C LYS A 42 -4.03 -4.98 -8.38
N LEU A 43 -3.82 -6.11 -7.73
CA LEU A 43 -3.95 -7.43 -8.33
C LEU A 43 -5.38 -7.92 -8.10
N LYS A 44 -6.17 -8.02 -9.16
CA LYS A 44 -7.58 -8.42 -9.10
C LYS A 44 -7.77 -9.88 -9.51
N ASP A 45 -8.68 -10.59 -8.84
CA ASP A 45 -9.20 -11.88 -9.30
C ASP A 45 -10.40 -11.66 -10.24
N ASN A 46 -10.21 -11.98 -11.51
CA ASN A 46 -11.25 -11.82 -12.54
C ASN A 46 -12.27 -12.97 -12.56
N ASN A 47 -12.05 -14.02 -11.78
CA ASN A 47 -12.91 -15.19 -11.77
C ASN A 47 -13.86 -15.23 -10.58
N HIS A 48 -13.67 -14.33 -9.59
CA HIS A 48 -14.51 -14.29 -8.41
C HIS A 48 -14.87 -12.83 -8.06
N TYR A 49 -16.00 -12.65 -7.38
CA TYR A 49 -16.38 -11.40 -6.75
C TYR A 49 -17.03 -11.66 -5.38
N ILE A 50 -17.02 -10.66 -4.54
CA ILE A 50 -17.72 -10.68 -3.25
C ILE A 50 -19.15 -10.24 -3.48
N LEU A 51 -20.12 -11.07 -3.11
CA LEU A 51 -21.52 -10.68 -3.01
C LEU A 51 -21.78 -10.14 -1.61
N ASN A 52 -22.19 -8.89 -1.51
CA ASN A 52 -22.53 -8.24 -0.25
C ASN A 52 -23.98 -8.56 0.17
N LYS A 53 -24.33 -8.33 1.44
CA LYS A 53 -25.69 -8.55 1.97
C LYS A 53 -26.74 -7.62 1.35
N ASP A 54 -26.33 -6.48 0.83
CA ASP A 54 -27.16 -5.53 0.08
C ASP A 54 -27.26 -5.86 -1.41
N GLU A 55 -26.83 -7.08 -1.81
CA GLU A 55 -26.79 -7.59 -3.19
C GLU A 55 -25.82 -6.83 -4.10
N SER A 56 -25.01 -5.89 -3.58
CA SER A 56 -23.95 -5.25 -4.34
C SER A 56 -22.77 -6.21 -4.55
N LYS A 57 -22.00 -5.98 -5.64
CA LYS A 57 -20.81 -6.77 -5.97
C LYS A 57 -19.56 -5.95 -5.65
N SER A 58 -18.59 -6.57 -4.97
CA SER A 58 -17.26 -6.00 -4.72
C SER A 58 -16.19 -6.87 -5.35
N GLU A 59 -15.11 -6.24 -5.76
CA GLU A 59 -13.96 -6.94 -6.35
C GLU A 59 -13.12 -7.60 -5.26
N ILE A 60 -12.42 -8.68 -5.62
CA ILE A 60 -11.39 -9.30 -4.79
C ILE A 60 -10.05 -8.81 -5.33
N ASP A 61 -9.34 -8.02 -4.53
CA ASP A 61 -8.06 -7.46 -4.93
C ASP A 61 -7.01 -7.49 -3.80
N ILE A 62 -5.75 -7.32 -4.19
CA ILE A 62 -4.61 -7.21 -3.29
C ILE A 62 -3.84 -5.95 -3.69
N ASP A 63 -3.61 -5.06 -2.74
CA ASP A 63 -2.80 -3.87 -2.95
C ASP A 63 -1.30 -4.22 -2.94
N ILE A 64 -0.56 -3.70 -3.94
CA ILE A 64 0.88 -3.89 -4.10
C ILE A 64 1.56 -2.53 -4.01
N PHE A 65 2.19 -2.27 -2.86
CA PHE A 65 2.84 -0.99 -2.58
C PHE A 65 4.33 -1.00 -2.92
N PRO A 66 4.83 0.05 -3.63
CA PRO A 66 6.26 0.26 -3.76
C PRO A 66 6.85 0.70 -2.42
N LEU A 67 8.03 0.18 -2.11
CA LEU A 67 8.86 0.64 -1.01
C LEU A 67 10.11 1.30 -1.56
N ASP A 68 10.44 2.46 -1.00
CA ASP A 68 11.65 3.22 -1.32
C ASP A 68 12.61 3.25 -0.12
N TYR A 69 13.89 3.46 -0.42
CA TYR A 69 14.90 3.74 0.59
C TYR A 69 14.97 5.23 0.89
N TYR A 70 15.22 5.56 2.15
CA TYR A 70 15.32 6.93 2.64
C TYR A 70 16.62 7.09 3.43
N ASP A 71 17.26 8.25 3.28
CA ASP A 71 18.49 8.66 3.98
C ASP A 71 18.29 9.83 4.94
N ASP A 72 17.19 10.58 4.78
CA ASP A 72 16.92 11.81 5.53
C ASP A 72 15.52 11.80 6.15
N VAL A 73 15.48 11.54 7.46
CA VAL A 73 14.25 11.53 8.26
C VAL A 73 13.54 12.90 8.21
N LYS A 74 14.31 14.01 8.24
CA LYS A 74 13.72 15.36 8.25
C LYS A 74 12.95 15.67 6.96
N LYS A 75 13.45 15.18 5.81
CA LYS A 75 12.72 15.31 4.54
C LYS A 75 11.40 14.54 4.58
N VAL A 76 11.40 13.35 5.17
CA VAL A 76 10.19 12.54 5.30
C VAL A 76 9.21 13.18 6.28
N ASP A 77 9.68 13.72 7.40
CA ASP A 77 8.83 14.43 8.36
C ASP A 77 8.20 15.67 7.75
N PHE A 78 8.95 16.43 6.94
CA PHE A 78 8.41 17.55 6.18
C PHE A 78 7.28 17.12 5.24
N LEU A 79 7.47 16.02 4.49
CA LEU A 79 6.43 15.46 3.61
C LEU A 79 5.21 14.98 4.42
N ASN A 80 5.43 14.30 5.52
CA ASN A 80 4.38 13.82 6.41
C ASN A 80 3.56 14.98 6.99
N GLY A 81 4.22 16.03 7.44
CA GLY A 81 3.56 17.26 7.92
C GLY A 81 2.67 17.88 6.84
N TYR A 82 3.16 17.95 5.60
CA TYR A 82 2.37 18.44 4.47
C TYR A 82 1.15 17.56 4.18
N LEU A 83 1.32 16.24 4.22
CA LEU A 83 0.22 15.28 3.99
C LEU A 83 -0.84 15.36 5.09
N GLU A 84 -0.45 15.62 6.34
CA GLU A 84 -1.39 15.82 7.47
C GLU A 84 -2.17 17.12 7.33
N LEU A 85 -1.51 18.24 7.01
CA LEU A 85 -2.18 19.51 6.75
C LEU A 85 -3.21 19.41 5.62
N SER A 86 -3.00 18.51 4.65
CA SER A 86 -3.94 18.27 3.57
C SER A 86 -5.21 17.53 4.00
N LYS A 87 -5.28 16.99 5.20
CA LYS A 87 -6.44 16.29 5.76
C LYS A 87 -7.40 17.19 6.54
N ASP A 88 -7.06 18.48 6.75
CA ASP A 88 -7.95 19.41 7.43
C ASP A 88 -9.25 19.60 6.66
N ARG A 89 -10.34 19.12 7.23
CA ARG A 89 -11.69 19.11 6.65
C ARG A 89 -12.63 20.10 7.35
N SER A 90 -12.12 21.06 8.09
CA SER A 90 -12.92 21.95 8.95
C SER A 90 -13.91 22.87 8.20
N SER A 91 -13.72 23.11 6.89
CA SER A 91 -14.70 23.82 6.05
C SER A 91 -14.72 23.33 4.61
N VAL A 92 -15.85 23.54 3.90
CA VAL A 92 -16.02 23.14 2.49
C VAL A 92 -14.97 23.78 1.59
N TRP A 93 -14.63 25.05 1.83
CA TRP A 93 -13.60 25.78 1.08
C TRP A 93 -12.19 25.22 1.31
N ARG A 94 -11.87 24.86 2.56
CA ARG A 94 -10.60 24.21 2.90
C ARG A 94 -10.52 22.81 2.30
N LYS A 95 -11.61 22.04 2.28
CA LYS A 95 -11.68 20.72 1.62
C LYS A 95 -11.29 20.83 0.14
N TRP A 96 -11.83 21.81 -0.57
CA TRP A 96 -11.54 22.02 -1.99
C TRP A 96 -10.07 22.43 -2.22
N LYS A 97 -9.58 23.40 -1.45
CA LYS A 97 -8.21 23.90 -1.55
C LYS A 97 -7.17 22.85 -1.17
N THR A 98 -7.45 22.05 -0.14
CA THR A 98 -6.56 20.97 0.31
C THR A 98 -6.59 19.79 -0.65
N HIS A 99 -7.76 19.45 -1.22
CA HIS A 99 -7.87 18.42 -2.25
C HIS A 99 -7.06 18.80 -3.50
N PHE A 100 -7.23 20.00 -4.01
CA PHE A 100 -6.52 20.49 -5.18
C PHE A 100 -4.98 20.53 -4.95
N LYS A 101 -4.54 21.05 -3.81
CA LYS A 101 -3.12 21.04 -3.44
C LYS A 101 -2.56 19.61 -3.33
N ARG A 102 -3.32 18.70 -2.74
CA ARG A 102 -2.92 17.30 -2.62
C ARG A 102 -2.78 16.63 -3.99
N GLU A 103 -3.71 16.86 -4.90
CA GLU A 103 -3.67 16.28 -6.25
C GLU A 103 -2.46 16.78 -7.05
N ILE A 104 -2.17 18.09 -6.98
CA ILE A 104 -0.98 18.67 -7.62
C ILE A 104 0.29 18.05 -7.00
N HIS A 105 0.34 17.97 -5.67
CA HIS A 105 1.50 17.42 -4.97
C HIS A 105 1.76 15.96 -5.33
N LEU A 106 0.72 15.14 -5.34
CA LEU A 106 0.84 13.74 -5.76
C LEU A 106 1.28 13.61 -7.22
N LYS A 107 0.79 14.49 -8.09
CA LYS A 107 1.22 14.53 -9.50
C LYS A 107 2.70 14.90 -9.63
N ILE A 108 3.19 15.84 -8.82
CA ILE A 108 4.60 16.23 -8.78
C ILE A 108 5.45 15.06 -8.22
N LEU A 109 5.04 14.46 -7.12
CA LEU A 109 5.77 13.35 -6.49
C LEU A 109 5.75 12.05 -7.32
N SER A 110 4.75 11.86 -8.18
CA SER A 110 4.72 10.76 -9.15
C SER A 110 5.75 10.96 -10.28
N ASN A 111 6.29 12.18 -10.44
CA ASN A 111 7.34 12.44 -11.40
C ASN A 111 8.69 11.98 -10.83
N SER A 112 9.40 11.12 -11.55
CA SER A 112 10.65 10.50 -11.09
C SER A 112 11.75 11.53 -10.76
N PHE A 113 11.76 12.70 -11.40
CA PHE A 113 12.73 13.76 -11.13
C PHE A 113 12.53 14.35 -9.72
N PHE A 114 11.29 14.65 -9.34
CA PHE A 114 10.97 15.19 -8.02
C PHE A 114 11.05 14.12 -6.93
N LYS A 115 10.60 12.90 -7.22
CA LYS A 115 10.69 11.75 -6.32
C LYS A 115 12.13 11.55 -5.82
N LYS A 116 13.11 11.61 -6.72
CA LYS A 116 14.55 11.44 -6.41
C LYS A 116 15.14 12.45 -5.41
N ARG A 117 14.43 13.54 -5.08
CA ARG A 117 14.87 14.48 -4.02
C ARG A 117 14.55 13.98 -2.62
N PHE A 118 13.58 13.11 -2.49
CA PHE A 118 13.07 12.62 -1.21
C PHE A 118 13.53 11.20 -0.88
N ILE A 119 13.74 10.40 -1.90
CA ILE A 119 14.21 9.02 -1.74
C ILE A 119 15.72 8.95 -1.86
N SER A 120 16.33 7.93 -1.27
CA SER A 120 17.76 7.65 -1.43
C SER A 120 18.04 7.12 -2.84
N LYS A 121 19.17 7.53 -3.42
CA LYS A 121 19.64 7.03 -4.73
C LYS A 121 20.20 5.61 -4.65
N THR A 122 20.59 5.21 -3.46
CA THR A 122 21.17 3.90 -3.15
C THR A 122 20.43 3.30 -1.96
N LYS A 123 20.87 2.13 -1.49
CA LYS A 123 20.30 1.52 -0.29
C LYS A 123 20.57 2.43 0.92
N GLY A 124 19.56 3.19 1.33
CA GLY A 124 19.60 4.06 2.52
C GLY A 124 19.36 3.28 3.82
N PRO A 125 19.54 3.93 4.99
CA PRO A 125 19.36 3.30 6.30
C PRO A 125 17.89 3.00 6.65
N TYR A 126 16.95 3.63 5.96
CA TYR A 126 15.53 3.46 6.22
C TYR A 126 14.77 3.00 4.97
N ILE A 127 13.67 2.29 5.20
CA ILE A 127 12.72 1.85 4.19
C ILE A 127 11.30 2.28 4.59
N GLY A 128 10.50 2.68 3.61
CA GLY A 128 9.11 3.09 3.82
C GLY A 128 8.31 3.05 2.53
N ARG A 129 7.01 3.30 2.61
CA ARG A 129 6.15 3.40 1.41
C ARG A 129 6.64 4.51 0.48
N GLY A 130 6.46 4.32 -0.83
CA GLY A 130 6.81 5.30 -1.83
C GLY A 130 6.09 6.64 -1.64
N VAL A 131 6.77 7.76 -1.91
CA VAL A 131 6.24 9.12 -1.74
C VAL A 131 5.01 9.39 -2.60
N GLU A 132 4.89 8.72 -3.73
CA GLU A 132 3.77 8.82 -4.69
C GLU A 132 2.46 8.24 -4.15
N THR A 133 2.51 7.38 -3.14
CA THR A 133 1.30 6.75 -2.58
C THR A 133 0.37 7.73 -1.89
N GLY A 134 0.91 8.88 -1.44
CA GLY A 134 0.16 9.91 -0.70
C GLY A 134 -0.29 9.49 0.69
N PHE A 135 0.21 8.35 1.18
CA PHE A 135 0.04 7.94 2.57
C PHE A 135 1.18 8.49 3.44
N LYS A 136 0.91 8.63 4.75
CA LYS A 136 1.96 8.95 5.72
C LYS A 136 3.07 7.90 5.62
N ILE A 137 4.30 8.36 5.40
CA ILE A 137 5.47 7.51 5.29
C ILE A 137 5.94 7.18 6.70
N LYS A 138 5.91 5.90 7.06
CA LYS A 138 6.51 5.37 8.27
C LYS A 138 7.83 4.74 7.92
N LEU A 139 8.91 5.27 8.48
CA LEU A 139 10.26 4.80 8.25
C LEU A 139 10.58 3.63 9.19
N ASN A 140 11.14 2.58 8.62
CA ASN A 140 11.65 1.42 9.35
C ASN A 140 13.14 1.28 9.06
N PRO A 141 13.99 0.99 10.06
CA PRO A 141 15.40 0.69 9.83
C PRO A 141 15.55 -0.52 8.89
N VAL A 142 16.45 -0.40 7.92
CA VAL A 142 16.67 -1.46 6.91
C VAL A 142 17.17 -2.77 7.54
N GLU A 143 17.96 -2.70 8.61
CA GLU A 143 18.44 -3.88 9.36
C GLU A 143 17.31 -4.63 10.09
N LYS A 144 16.19 -3.97 10.41
CA LYS A 144 14.97 -4.60 10.95
C LYS A 144 14.11 -5.21 9.86
N PHE A 145 14.23 -4.71 8.64
CA PHE A 145 13.46 -5.19 7.52
C PHE A 145 14.13 -6.36 6.80
N PHE A 146 15.45 -6.31 6.62
CA PHE A 146 16.24 -7.33 5.92
C PHE A 146 17.30 -8.00 6.83
N PRO A 147 17.66 -9.25 6.52
CA PRO A 147 17.10 -10.15 5.52
C PRO A 147 15.65 -10.52 5.85
N LEU A 148 14.84 -10.80 4.82
CA LEU A 148 13.47 -11.25 5.06
C LEU A 148 13.48 -12.59 5.83
N THR A 149 12.56 -12.73 6.77
CA THR A 149 12.25 -13.98 7.45
C THR A 149 11.10 -14.71 6.79
N GLU A 150 10.73 -15.86 7.32
CA GLU A 150 9.51 -16.59 6.94
C GLU A 150 8.54 -16.63 8.10
N ILE A 151 7.29 -16.34 7.83
CA ILE A 151 6.18 -16.51 8.75
C ILE A 151 5.23 -17.55 8.19
N GLU A 152 4.66 -18.34 9.06
CA GLU A 152 3.62 -19.30 8.71
C GLU A 152 2.26 -18.62 8.81
N PHE A 153 1.47 -18.78 7.75
CA PHE A 153 0.09 -18.33 7.74
C PHE A 153 -0.75 -19.45 7.09
N GLU A 154 -1.68 -19.99 7.88
CA GLU A 154 -2.41 -21.21 7.55
C GLU A 154 -1.44 -22.39 7.26
N ASP A 155 -1.41 -22.90 6.04
CA ASP A 155 -0.61 -24.05 5.62
C ASP A 155 0.65 -23.67 4.81
N LYS A 156 0.99 -22.37 4.75
CA LYS A 156 2.06 -21.87 3.89
C LYS A 156 3.02 -20.92 4.60
N LYS A 157 4.24 -20.89 4.08
CA LYS A 157 5.27 -19.95 4.53
C LYS A 157 5.37 -18.76 3.58
N TYR A 158 5.37 -17.57 4.14
CA TYR A 158 5.46 -16.31 3.41
C TYR A 158 6.67 -15.50 3.87
N LYS A 159 7.26 -14.75 2.93
CA LYS A 159 8.34 -13.82 3.26
C LYS A 159 7.79 -12.60 3.99
N ALA A 160 8.41 -12.26 5.11
CA ALA A 160 8.07 -11.12 5.94
C ALA A 160 9.33 -10.31 6.31
N PRO A 161 9.19 -9.05 6.76
CA PRO A 161 10.30 -8.32 7.36
C PRO A 161 10.94 -9.12 8.50
N LYS A 162 12.26 -9.00 8.68
CA LYS A 162 13.00 -9.68 9.74
C LYS A 162 12.38 -9.45 11.12
N ASP A 163 12.08 -8.21 11.45
CA ASP A 163 11.40 -7.79 12.67
C ASP A 163 9.98 -7.35 12.29
N TYR A 164 9.14 -8.33 11.89
CA TYR A 164 7.76 -8.06 11.46
C TYR A 164 6.90 -7.48 12.58
N ASP A 165 7.20 -7.82 13.83
CA ASP A 165 6.48 -7.28 14.98
C ASP A 165 6.68 -5.76 15.12
N SER A 166 7.95 -5.29 15.11
CA SER A 166 8.27 -3.85 15.05
C SER A 166 7.61 -3.17 13.85
N PHE A 167 7.60 -3.83 12.69
CA PHE A 167 7.00 -3.30 11.47
C PHE A 167 5.48 -3.12 11.63
N LEU A 168 4.77 -4.14 12.10
CA LEU A 168 3.33 -4.09 12.32
C LEU A 168 2.97 -3.07 13.41
N THR A 169 3.72 -3.07 14.52
CA THR A 169 3.57 -2.06 15.59
C THR A 169 3.74 -0.64 15.06
N SER A 170 4.72 -0.40 14.17
CA SER A 170 4.91 0.93 13.56
C SER A 170 3.73 1.35 12.70
N LEU A 171 3.05 0.40 12.03
CA LEU A 171 1.92 0.68 11.15
C LEU A 171 0.60 0.84 11.91
N TYR A 172 0.33 -0.04 12.84
CA TYR A 172 -1.00 -0.21 13.45
C TYR A 172 -1.04 0.07 14.95
N GLY A 173 0.12 0.26 15.61
CA GLY A 173 0.20 0.36 17.06
C GLY A 173 0.08 -1.03 17.71
N ASP A 174 -0.71 -1.15 18.76
CA ASP A 174 -1.03 -2.44 19.38
C ASP A 174 -1.99 -3.22 18.47
N TYR A 175 -1.41 -3.94 17.51
CA TYR A 175 -2.17 -4.70 16.51
C TYR A 175 -2.66 -6.06 17.03
N MET A 176 -2.09 -6.55 18.14
CA MET A 176 -2.48 -7.83 18.75
C MET A 176 -3.72 -7.71 19.63
N THR A 177 -4.04 -6.52 20.13
CA THR A 177 -5.21 -6.28 20.96
C THR A 177 -6.37 -5.79 20.10
N PRO A 178 -7.49 -6.56 20.03
CA PRO A 178 -8.68 -6.11 19.32
C PRO A 178 -9.18 -4.77 19.87
N PRO A 179 -9.55 -3.80 19.02
CA PRO A 179 -10.03 -2.51 19.47
C PRO A 179 -11.34 -2.66 20.25
N LYS A 180 -11.46 -1.97 21.39
CA LYS A 180 -12.68 -1.99 22.24
C LYS A 180 -13.94 -1.55 21.47
N ASN A 181 -13.79 -0.58 20.57
CA ASN A 181 -14.84 -0.12 19.68
C ASN A 181 -14.34 -0.28 18.21
N PRO A 182 -14.50 -1.46 17.61
CA PRO A 182 -14.06 -1.65 16.23
C PRO A 182 -14.82 -0.69 15.32
N ALA A 183 -14.08 0.06 14.50
CA ALA A 183 -14.69 0.83 13.42
C ALA A 183 -15.55 -0.13 12.57
N PRO A 184 -16.64 0.37 11.96
CA PRO A 184 -17.41 -0.46 11.05
C PRO A 184 -16.47 -1.06 10.01
N LEU A 185 -16.34 -2.38 10.02
CA LEU A 185 -15.52 -3.09 9.03
C LEU A 185 -16.09 -2.77 7.65
N HIS A 186 -15.24 -2.36 6.72
CA HIS A 186 -15.64 -2.12 5.32
C HIS A 186 -16.28 -3.37 4.71
N HIS A 187 -15.99 -4.56 5.26
CA HIS A 187 -16.47 -5.87 4.81
C HIS A 187 -17.58 -6.47 5.71
N LYS A 188 -18.28 -5.67 6.53
CA LYS A 188 -19.40 -6.15 7.38
C LYS A 188 -20.56 -6.80 6.61
N HIS A 189 -20.52 -6.72 5.29
CA HIS A 189 -21.64 -7.03 4.44
C HIS A 189 -21.38 -8.19 3.49
N ILE A 190 -20.28 -8.94 3.66
CA ILE A 190 -20.02 -10.11 2.82
C ILE A 190 -21.11 -11.15 3.09
N LYS A 191 -21.79 -11.55 2.01
CA LYS A 191 -22.78 -12.63 1.98
C LYS A 191 -22.10 -13.90 1.48
N ASP A 192 -21.38 -13.81 0.37
CA ASP A 192 -20.72 -14.95 -0.24
C ASP A 192 -19.59 -14.51 -1.21
N ILE A 193 -18.75 -15.46 -1.62
CA ILE A 193 -17.77 -15.31 -2.69
C ILE A 193 -18.25 -16.14 -3.88
N ILE A 194 -18.58 -15.45 -4.97
CA ILE A 194 -19.18 -16.06 -6.15
C ILE A 194 -18.13 -16.22 -7.25
N LYS A 195 -18.05 -17.43 -7.80
CA LYS A 195 -17.28 -17.70 -9.01
C LYS A 195 -18.05 -17.24 -10.24
N ILE A 196 -17.37 -16.53 -11.12
CA ILE A 196 -17.93 -16.09 -12.41
C ILE A 196 -17.89 -17.29 -13.36
N GLU A 197 -19.05 -17.77 -13.76
CA GLU A 197 -19.16 -18.74 -14.86
C GLU A 197 -18.90 -18.02 -16.18
N LYS A 198 -17.96 -18.56 -16.96
CA LYS A 198 -17.62 -18.04 -18.30
C LYS A 198 -18.35 -18.80 -19.36
#